data_a5ffb6005c911ddc723c5603dd59e9f2
#
_entry.id   a5ffb6005c911ddc723c5603dd59e9f2
#
_cell.length_a   1.000
_cell.length_b   1.000
_cell.length_c   1.000
_cell.angle_alpha   90.00
_cell.angle_beta   90.00
_cell.angle_gamma   90.00
#
_symmetry.space_group_name_H-M   'P 1'
#
loop_
_entity.id
_entity.type
_entity.pdbx_description
1 polymer ?
#
loop_
_entity_poly.entity_id
_entity_poly.type
_entity_poly.pdbx_seq_one_letter_code
_entity_poly.pdbx_strand_id
1 'polypeptide(L)'
;MAFWFWHGIRNGIQTTRYPAAPESSPGVSPGRPLDTLFPDPLEATRAAANCPVGAITAIDSLTRVDFKKCVFCQRCHFGTQDELHWDASFEWTEAHSPQNGFEPLPSDFANSLHIIVVDAGDCGACLNEVKQLNNPLYNFHRLGFFFTPTPRAADVLLVVGPVSENMRGPLVKTYEAMPDPKRVLSVGTCAITGGVFGQTFTSAGGVGSVLPVDLEVPGDPPPPLAVLHGLLAVTGRKSLTETTRPVHNGVFQ
;
A
#
# COMPACT_ATOMS: atom_id res chain seq x y z
N MET A 1 -34.96 14.29 25.97
CA MET A 1 -33.94 15.09 25.30
C MET A 1 -32.61 14.35 25.20
N ALA A 2 -32.02 14.46 24.08
CA ALA A 2 -31.03 13.67 23.35
C ALA A 2 -29.84 13.16 24.16
N PHE A 3 -29.96 11.95 24.68
CA PHE A 3 -28.91 11.19 25.35
C PHE A 3 -27.66 11.02 24.44
N TRP A 4 -27.88 10.96 23.10
CA TRP A 4 -26.82 10.85 22.11
C TRP A 4 -25.90 12.08 22.05
N PHE A 5 -26.43 13.29 22.30
CA PHE A 5 -25.66 14.53 22.30
C PHE A 5 -24.61 14.53 23.43
N TRP A 6 -25.03 14.16 24.66
CA TRP A 6 -24.13 14.05 25.80
C TRP A 6 -23.10 12.91 25.60
N HIS A 7 -23.52 11.83 24.97
CA HIS A 7 -22.62 10.72 24.65
C HIS A 7 -21.56 11.18 23.61
N GLY A 8 -21.93 11.95 22.61
CA GLY A 8 -21.02 12.53 21.64
C GLY A 8 -20.00 13.48 22.27
N ILE A 9 -20.45 14.39 23.16
CA ILE A 9 -19.54 15.30 23.88
C ILE A 9 -18.56 14.49 24.76
N ARG A 10 -19.04 13.48 25.44
CA ARG A 10 -18.22 12.66 26.35
C ARG A 10 -17.18 11.82 25.59
N ASN A 11 -17.53 11.30 24.43
CA ASN A 11 -16.63 10.47 23.62
C ASN A 11 -15.60 11.30 22.84
N GLY A 12 -15.86 12.59 22.63
CA GLY A 12 -14.95 13.47 21.91
C GLY A 12 -14.77 13.06 20.43
N ILE A 13 -13.60 13.44 19.86
CA ILE A 13 -13.25 13.13 18.48
C ILE A 13 -12.73 11.69 18.39
N GLN A 14 -13.42 10.85 17.63
CA GLN A 14 -13.08 9.43 17.42
C GLN A 14 -12.41 9.19 16.05
N THR A 15 -12.28 10.22 15.21
CA THR A 15 -11.64 10.12 13.90
C THR A 15 -10.12 10.29 14.02
N THR A 16 -9.37 9.65 13.11
CA THR A 16 -7.92 9.85 13.04
C THR A 16 -7.57 11.33 12.84
N ARG A 17 -6.45 11.76 13.39
CA ARG A 17 -5.87 13.08 13.13
C ARG A 17 -4.86 13.06 11.97
N TYR A 18 -4.63 11.91 11.38
CA TYR A 18 -3.73 11.76 10.25
C TYR A 18 -4.23 12.58 9.04
N PRO A 19 -3.39 13.33 8.31
CA PRO A 19 -1.93 13.41 8.39
C PRO A 19 -1.37 14.47 9.35
N ALA A 20 -2.22 15.24 10.06
CA ALA A 20 -1.78 16.33 10.94
C ALA A 20 -1.02 15.80 12.19
N ALA A 21 -1.33 14.59 12.62
CA ALA A 21 -0.61 13.89 13.68
C ALA A 21 -0.39 12.43 13.28
N PRO A 22 0.68 11.78 13.76
CA PRO A 22 0.89 10.36 13.55
C PRO A 22 -0.24 9.54 14.17
N GLU A 23 -0.58 8.43 13.54
CA GLU A 23 -1.58 7.48 14.03
C GLU A 23 -0.85 6.22 14.53
N SER A 24 -1.10 5.84 15.78
CA SER A 24 -0.44 4.71 16.45
C SER A 24 -1.43 3.79 17.18
N SER A 25 -2.72 3.94 16.89
CA SER A 25 -3.75 3.11 17.53
C SER A 25 -3.55 1.63 17.19
N PRO A 26 -3.74 0.71 18.16
CA PRO A 26 -3.63 -0.72 17.91
C PRO A 26 -4.57 -1.18 16.79
N GLY A 27 -4.07 -2.02 15.87
CA GLY A 27 -4.86 -2.58 14.77
C GLY A 27 -5.01 -1.68 13.55
N VAL A 28 -4.41 -0.50 13.53
CA VAL A 28 -4.41 0.42 12.37
C VAL A 28 -3.56 -0.11 11.22
N SER A 29 -2.49 -0.84 11.55
CA SER A 29 -1.60 -1.44 10.56
C SER A 29 -1.18 -2.84 11.01
N PRO A 30 -1.09 -3.82 10.08
CA PRO A 30 -0.47 -5.10 10.36
C PRO A 30 1.05 -4.99 10.49
N GLY A 31 1.63 -3.84 10.15
CA GLY A 31 3.06 -3.65 10.05
C GLY A 31 3.65 -4.19 8.75
N ARG A 32 4.96 -4.03 8.61
CA ARG A 32 5.75 -4.60 7.51
C ARG A 32 7.01 -5.27 8.04
N PRO A 33 7.48 -6.35 7.40
CA PRO A 33 8.75 -6.95 7.74
C PRO A 33 9.91 -6.02 7.36
N LEU A 34 10.92 -5.95 8.23
CA LEU A 34 12.15 -5.18 8.02
C LEU A 34 13.32 -6.09 7.66
N ASP A 35 14.33 -5.50 7.01
CA ASP A 35 15.62 -6.13 6.88
C ASP A 35 16.18 -6.40 8.29
N THR A 36 16.49 -7.67 8.59
CA THR A 36 16.87 -8.10 9.95
C THR A 36 18.22 -8.77 9.92
N LEU A 37 19.08 -8.42 10.88
CA LEU A 37 20.36 -9.07 11.13
C LEU A 37 20.14 -10.18 12.17
N PHE A 38 20.31 -11.42 11.77
CA PHE A 38 20.22 -12.57 12.64
C PHE A 38 21.57 -12.86 13.30
N PRO A 39 21.60 -13.34 14.55
CA PRO A 39 22.83 -13.79 15.19
C PRO A 39 23.50 -14.97 14.47
N ASP A 40 22.70 -15.87 13.91
CA ASP A 40 23.13 -17.07 13.18
C ASP A 40 22.75 -16.99 11.70
N PRO A 41 23.70 -17.12 10.75
CA PRO A 41 23.43 -17.18 9.31
C PRO A 41 22.43 -18.29 8.93
N LEU A 42 22.38 -19.38 9.70
CA LEU A 42 21.45 -20.47 9.47
C LEU A 42 19.99 -20.04 9.67
N GLU A 43 19.73 -19.19 10.67
CA GLU A 43 18.39 -18.64 10.93
C GLU A 43 17.95 -17.71 9.78
N ALA A 44 18.84 -16.83 9.29
CA ALA A 44 18.56 -16.00 8.11
C ALA A 44 18.19 -16.86 6.88
N THR A 45 18.94 -17.94 6.65
CA THR A 45 18.67 -18.87 5.55
C THR A 45 17.34 -19.61 5.73
N ARG A 46 16.98 -20.00 6.95
CA ARG A 46 15.68 -20.63 7.26
C ARG A 46 14.52 -19.67 7.02
N ALA A 47 14.65 -18.41 7.49
CA ALA A 47 13.62 -17.39 7.26
C ALA A 47 13.38 -17.18 5.76
N ALA A 48 14.44 -17.12 4.96
CA ALA A 48 14.34 -17.02 3.50
C ALA A 48 13.71 -18.25 2.86
N ALA A 49 14.11 -19.46 3.27
CA ALA A 49 13.56 -20.72 2.74
C ALA A 49 12.08 -20.91 3.08
N ASN A 50 11.62 -20.38 4.21
CA ASN A 50 10.21 -20.45 4.62
C ASN A 50 9.30 -19.48 3.83
N CYS A 51 9.86 -18.51 3.09
CA CYS A 51 9.08 -17.55 2.33
C CYS A 51 8.51 -18.17 1.04
N PRO A 52 7.17 -18.37 0.94
CA PRO A 52 6.57 -19.08 -0.20
C PRO A 52 6.61 -18.28 -1.50
N VAL A 53 6.80 -16.95 -1.43
CA VAL A 53 6.82 -16.05 -2.58
C VAL A 53 8.21 -15.49 -2.87
N GLY A 54 9.24 -15.97 -2.17
CA GLY A 54 10.60 -15.50 -2.38
C GLY A 54 10.81 -14.02 -2.08
N ALA A 55 10.02 -13.46 -1.16
CA ALA A 55 10.14 -12.06 -0.75
C ALA A 55 11.35 -11.82 0.16
N ILE A 56 11.94 -12.87 0.73
CA ILE A 56 13.08 -12.78 1.64
C ILE A 56 14.29 -13.42 1.00
N THR A 57 15.40 -12.71 0.99
CA THR A 57 16.72 -13.22 0.56
C THR A 57 17.68 -13.13 1.72
N ALA A 58 18.44 -14.20 1.98
CA ALA A 58 19.50 -14.22 2.99
C ALA A 58 20.85 -13.93 2.32
N ILE A 59 21.60 -13.02 2.93
CA ILE A 59 23.00 -12.70 2.58
C ILE A 59 23.79 -12.80 3.88
N ASP A 60 24.46 -13.92 4.08
CA ASP A 60 25.09 -14.28 5.36
C ASP A 60 24.06 -14.22 6.51
N SER A 61 24.31 -13.38 7.50
CA SER A 61 23.41 -13.17 8.64
C SER A 61 22.31 -12.13 8.40
N LEU A 62 22.31 -11.43 7.26
CA LEU A 62 21.35 -10.38 6.93
C LEU A 62 20.23 -10.95 6.05
N THR A 63 18.98 -10.75 6.45
CA THR A 63 17.82 -10.92 5.56
C THR A 63 17.45 -9.61 4.92
N ARG A 64 17.25 -9.64 3.60
CA ARG A 64 16.65 -8.54 2.85
C ARG A 64 15.24 -8.90 2.44
N VAL A 65 14.32 -8.00 2.69
CA VAL A 65 12.89 -8.18 2.43
C VAL A 65 12.45 -7.32 1.26
N ASP A 66 12.03 -7.96 0.17
CA ASP A 66 11.31 -7.28 -0.90
C ASP A 66 9.83 -7.17 -0.50
N PHE A 67 9.47 -6.06 0.12
CA PHE A 67 8.12 -5.85 0.64
C PHE A 67 7.05 -5.83 -0.45
N LYS A 68 7.40 -5.51 -1.69
CA LYS A 68 6.48 -5.54 -2.85
C LYS A 68 5.98 -6.93 -3.18
N LYS A 69 6.72 -7.97 -2.75
CA LYS A 69 6.34 -9.40 -2.92
C LYS A 69 5.72 -10.02 -1.67
N CYS A 70 5.80 -9.35 -0.51
CA CYS A 70 5.33 -9.91 0.75
C CYS A 70 3.80 -10.05 0.76
N VAL A 71 3.31 -11.27 1.01
CA VAL A 71 1.87 -11.59 1.10
C VAL A 71 1.38 -11.73 2.54
N PHE A 72 2.06 -11.18 3.51
CA PHE A 72 1.71 -11.15 4.94
C PHE A 72 1.38 -12.52 5.56
N CYS A 73 1.87 -13.61 4.99
CA CYS A 73 1.58 -14.98 5.46
C CYS A 73 2.26 -15.34 6.79
N GLN A 74 3.22 -14.55 7.25
CA GLN A 74 4.00 -14.72 8.50
C GLN A 74 4.77 -16.05 8.61
N ARG A 75 4.92 -16.82 7.52
CA ARG A 75 5.64 -18.11 7.55
C ARG A 75 7.12 -17.96 7.86
N CYS A 76 7.69 -16.79 7.67
CA CYS A 76 9.08 -16.49 8.02
C CYS A 76 9.37 -16.60 9.53
N HIS A 77 8.34 -16.58 10.39
CA HIS A 77 8.49 -16.81 11.84
C HIS A 77 8.52 -18.29 12.23
N PHE A 78 8.07 -19.21 11.35
CA PHE A 78 8.01 -20.61 11.69
C PHE A 78 9.39 -21.27 11.62
N GLY A 79 9.80 -21.91 12.73
CA GLY A 79 11.02 -22.71 12.81
C GLY A 79 12.32 -21.90 12.92
N THR A 80 12.23 -20.60 13.14
CA THR A 80 13.34 -19.72 13.54
C THR A 80 13.26 -19.47 15.05
N GLN A 81 14.42 -19.38 15.72
CA GLN A 81 14.48 -19.03 17.14
C GLN A 81 14.36 -17.54 17.36
N ASP A 82 14.90 -16.77 16.40
CA ASP A 82 14.81 -15.31 16.37
C ASP A 82 13.74 -14.88 15.38
N GLU A 83 12.95 -13.89 15.76
CA GLU A 83 11.86 -13.38 14.95
C GLU A 83 12.35 -12.30 13.97
N LEU A 84 11.79 -12.33 12.75
CA LEU A 84 11.95 -11.23 11.81
C LEU A 84 11.27 -9.97 12.39
N HIS A 85 11.97 -8.85 12.43
CA HIS A 85 11.41 -7.62 12.96
C HIS A 85 10.33 -7.05 12.04
N TRP A 86 9.25 -6.54 12.67
CA TRP A 86 8.14 -5.87 12.01
C TRP A 86 8.02 -4.44 12.49
N ASP A 87 7.91 -3.51 11.53
CA ASP A 87 7.62 -2.11 11.79
C ASP A 87 6.11 -1.89 11.73
N ALA A 88 5.52 -1.35 12.80
CA ALA A 88 4.09 -1.08 12.90
C ALA A 88 3.64 0.17 12.08
N SER A 89 4.53 0.80 11.32
CA SER A 89 4.18 1.92 10.45
C SER A 89 3.21 1.50 9.35
N PHE A 90 2.66 2.48 8.65
CA PHE A 90 1.83 2.32 7.45
C PHE A 90 2.25 3.28 6.33
N GLU A 91 3.19 4.18 6.60
CA GLU A 91 3.72 5.14 5.62
C GLU A 91 4.82 4.47 4.78
N TRP A 92 4.46 3.60 3.85
CA TRP A 92 5.41 2.84 3.03
C TRP A 92 5.17 2.92 1.52
N THR A 93 4.41 3.90 1.07
CA THR A 93 4.24 4.16 -0.37
C THR A 93 5.58 4.50 -1.00
N GLU A 94 5.87 3.89 -2.13
CA GLU A 94 7.11 4.07 -2.88
C GLU A 94 6.81 4.54 -4.32
N ALA A 95 7.76 5.24 -4.93
CA ALA A 95 7.71 5.50 -6.38
C ALA A 95 7.96 4.20 -7.15
N HIS A 96 7.23 3.99 -8.24
CA HIS A 96 7.45 2.83 -9.11
C HIS A 96 8.87 2.83 -9.68
N SER A 97 9.36 3.99 -10.10
CA SER A 97 10.72 4.19 -10.61
C SER A 97 11.47 5.23 -9.78
N PRO A 98 12.20 4.82 -8.74
CA PRO A 98 12.94 5.74 -7.88
C PRO A 98 13.96 6.61 -8.63
N GLN A 99 14.47 6.11 -9.76
CA GLN A 99 15.51 6.78 -10.56
C GLN A 99 14.99 8.00 -11.33
N ASN A 100 13.71 8.01 -11.70
CA ASN A 100 13.11 9.09 -12.47
C ASN A 100 12.51 10.19 -11.60
N GLY A 101 12.50 10.00 -10.27
CA GLY A 101 11.79 10.87 -9.35
C GLY A 101 10.26 10.79 -9.53
N PHE A 102 9.54 11.10 -8.48
CA PHE A 102 8.08 11.24 -8.54
C PHE A 102 7.72 12.72 -8.38
N GLU A 103 6.96 13.25 -9.31
CA GLU A 103 6.43 14.61 -9.23
C GLU A 103 4.94 14.56 -8.81
N PRO A 104 4.58 15.17 -7.68
CA PRO A 104 3.19 15.25 -7.26
C PRO A 104 2.32 16.00 -8.28
N LEU A 105 1.01 15.84 -8.17
CA LEU A 105 0.07 16.69 -8.90
C LEU A 105 0.21 18.16 -8.45
N PRO A 106 -0.13 19.14 -9.32
CA PRO A 106 -0.15 20.55 -8.96
C PRO A 106 -0.96 20.84 -7.71
N SER A 107 -0.64 21.92 -6.99
CA SER A 107 -1.28 22.30 -5.72
C SER A 107 -2.79 22.42 -5.77
N ASP A 108 -3.36 22.67 -6.95
CA ASP A 108 -4.80 22.80 -7.18
C ASP A 108 -5.56 21.51 -6.83
N PHE A 109 -4.89 20.37 -6.95
CA PHE A 109 -5.43 19.05 -6.61
C PHE A 109 -5.33 18.72 -5.12
N ALA A 110 -4.64 19.52 -4.31
CA ALA A 110 -4.36 19.19 -2.93
C ALA A 110 -5.62 19.02 -2.06
N ASN A 111 -6.70 19.74 -2.36
CA ASN A 111 -7.94 19.72 -1.58
C ASN A 111 -9.16 19.22 -2.36
N SER A 112 -8.96 18.77 -3.60
CA SER A 112 -10.03 18.22 -4.46
C SER A 112 -9.41 17.22 -5.41
N LEU A 113 -9.38 15.94 -5.01
CA LEU A 113 -8.81 14.84 -5.77
C LEU A 113 -9.90 13.81 -6.05
N HIS A 114 -10.15 13.56 -7.33
CA HIS A 114 -11.11 12.56 -7.77
C HIS A 114 -10.40 11.27 -8.17
N ILE A 115 -10.86 10.17 -7.61
CA ILE A 115 -10.20 8.87 -7.71
C ILE A 115 -11.15 7.88 -8.37
N ILE A 116 -10.72 7.29 -9.47
CA ILE A 116 -11.40 6.12 -10.02
C ILE A 116 -10.69 4.86 -9.55
N VAL A 117 -11.46 3.90 -9.07
CA VAL A 117 -10.95 2.59 -8.65
C VAL A 117 -11.30 1.56 -9.70
N VAL A 118 -10.29 0.84 -10.16
CA VAL A 118 -10.45 -0.28 -11.09
C VAL A 118 -10.01 -1.57 -10.42
N ASP A 119 -10.94 -2.49 -10.30
CA ASP A 119 -10.68 -3.88 -9.94
C ASP A 119 -10.22 -4.63 -11.19
N ALA A 120 -8.94 -4.95 -11.24
CA ALA A 120 -8.30 -5.64 -12.36
C ALA A 120 -8.14 -7.16 -12.12
N GLY A 121 -9.02 -7.74 -11.32
CA GLY A 121 -9.02 -9.16 -10.94
C GLY A 121 -8.53 -9.39 -9.52
N ASP A 122 -8.86 -8.47 -8.60
CA ASP A 122 -8.57 -8.60 -7.17
C ASP A 122 -9.37 -9.73 -6.52
N CYS A 123 -8.82 -10.33 -5.47
CA CYS A 123 -9.54 -11.30 -4.63
C CYS A 123 -10.59 -10.65 -3.71
N GLY A 124 -10.69 -9.33 -3.72
CA GLY A 124 -11.57 -8.52 -2.89
C GLY A 124 -10.91 -7.94 -1.64
N ALA A 125 -9.73 -8.42 -1.26
CA ALA A 125 -9.05 -7.96 -0.04
C ALA A 125 -8.61 -6.49 -0.17
N CYS A 126 -7.79 -6.17 -1.17
CA CYS A 126 -7.32 -4.79 -1.39
C CYS A 126 -8.48 -3.84 -1.69
N LEU A 127 -9.46 -4.28 -2.50
CA LEU A 127 -10.65 -3.48 -2.80
C LEU A 127 -11.46 -3.14 -1.54
N ASN A 128 -11.57 -4.06 -0.59
CA ASN A 128 -12.26 -3.81 0.68
C ASN A 128 -11.53 -2.78 1.52
N GLU A 129 -10.20 -2.83 1.60
CA GLU A 129 -9.40 -1.82 2.32
C GLU A 129 -9.53 -0.43 1.66
N VAL A 130 -9.53 -0.36 0.33
CA VAL A 130 -9.79 0.89 -0.40
C VAL A 130 -11.19 1.43 -0.09
N LYS A 131 -12.21 0.57 -0.04
CA LYS A 131 -13.60 0.97 0.32
C LYS A 131 -13.70 1.47 1.76
N GLN A 132 -12.90 0.93 2.69
CA GLN A 132 -12.86 1.39 4.08
C GLN A 132 -12.41 2.86 4.21
N LEU A 133 -11.74 3.44 3.23
CA LEU A 133 -11.43 4.88 3.23
C LEU A 133 -12.69 5.75 3.36
N ASN A 134 -13.85 5.28 2.92
CA ASN A 134 -15.13 5.96 3.14
C ASN A 134 -15.62 5.93 4.60
N ASN A 135 -14.98 5.12 5.48
CA ASN A 135 -15.33 5.14 6.88
C ASN A 135 -14.97 6.52 7.49
N PRO A 136 -15.89 7.14 8.26
CA PRO A 136 -15.65 8.42 8.91
C PRO A 136 -14.36 8.50 9.72
N LEU A 137 -13.85 7.36 10.21
CA LEU A 137 -12.59 7.29 10.97
C LEU A 137 -11.43 7.94 10.20
N TYR A 138 -11.33 7.71 8.89
CA TYR A 138 -10.18 8.13 8.07
C TYR A 138 -10.25 9.56 7.56
N ASN A 139 -11.36 10.28 7.77
CA ASN A 139 -11.56 11.65 7.31
C ASN A 139 -11.36 11.89 5.79
N PHE A 140 -11.48 10.85 4.98
CA PHE A 140 -11.19 10.84 3.55
C PHE A 140 -11.80 12.04 2.79
N HIS A 141 -13.11 12.25 2.95
CA HIS A 141 -13.79 13.38 2.31
C HIS A 141 -13.39 14.76 2.89
N ARG A 142 -13.06 14.82 4.18
CA ARG A 142 -12.56 16.06 4.80
C ARG A 142 -11.16 16.44 4.30
N LEU A 143 -10.40 15.44 3.85
CA LEU A 143 -9.11 15.65 3.22
C LEU A 143 -9.24 16.11 1.75
N GLY A 144 -10.46 16.13 1.20
CA GLY A 144 -10.73 16.54 -0.18
C GLY A 144 -10.59 15.42 -1.19
N PHE A 145 -10.73 14.17 -0.76
CA PHE A 145 -10.63 12.99 -1.63
C PHE A 145 -12.02 12.41 -1.91
N PHE A 146 -12.29 12.10 -3.18
CA PHE A 146 -13.60 11.65 -3.62
C PHE A 146 -13.47 10.50 -4.62
N PHE A 147 -14.25 9.44 -4.42
CA PHE A 147 -14.39 8.42 -5.45
C PHE A 147 -15.35 8.89 -6.55
N THR A 148 -14.95 8.72 -7.80
CA THR A 148 -15.78 9.04 -8.97
C THR A 148 -16.05 7.80 -9.80
N PRO A 149 -17.27 7.64 -10.36
CA PRO A 149 -17.61 6.52 -11.21
C PRO A 149 -17.18 6.72 -12.68
N THR A 150 -16.71 7.91 -13.04
CA THR A 150 -16.36 8.23 -14.43
C THR A 150 -14.88 8.57 -14.58
N PRO A 151 -14.16 7.95 -15.53
CA PRO A 151 -12.76 8.25 -15.77
C PRO A 151 -12.52 9.69 -16.24
N ARG A 152 -13.49 10.31 -16.89
CA ARG A 152 -13.37 11.70 -17.39
C ARG A 152 -13.30 12.76 -16.31
N ALA A 153 -13.69 12.42 -15.09
CA ALA A 153 -13.61 13.31 -13.93
C ALA A 153 -12.57 12.83 -12.91
N ALA A 154 -11.74 11.84 -13.27
CA ALA A 154 -10.76 11.27 -12.36
C ALA A 154 -9.36 11.85 -12.60
N ASP A 155 -8.68 12.18 -11.51
CA ASP A 155 -7.30 12.67 -11.47
C ASP A 155 -6.33 11.52 -11.14
N VAL A 156 -6.82 10.51 -10.40
CA VAL A 156 -6.05 9.34 -10.00
C VAL A 156 -6.77 8.06 -10.42
N LEU A 157 -6.03 7.18 -11.09
CA LEU A 157 -6.40 5.80 -11.36
C LEU A 157 -5.81 4.90 -10.27
N LEU A 158 -6.64 4.41 -9.37
CA LEU A 158 -6.26 3.44 -8.37
C LEU A 158 -6.60 2.05 -8.88
N VAL A 159 -5.60 1.18 -8.99
CA VAL A 159 -5.77 -0.17 -9.52
C VAL A 159 -5.46 -1.21 -8.46
N VAL A 160 -6.36 -2.18 -8.28
CA VAL A 160 -6.18 -3.36 -7.45
C VAL A 160 -6.21 -4.63 -8.30
N GLY A 161 -5.47 -5.65 -7.88
CA GLY A 161 -5.41 -6.95 -8.57
C GLY A 161 -4.34 -7.06 -9.66
N PRO A 162 -4.01 -8.30 -10.10
CA PRO A 162 -2.83 -8.62 -10.92
C PRO A 162 -2.99 -8.30 -12.41
N VAL A 163 -4.04 -7.62 -12.81
CA VAL A 163 -4.47 -7.35 -14.17
C VAL A 163 -4.76 -8.64 -14.95
N SER A 164 -5.97 -9.16 -14.74
CA SER A 164 -6.46 -10.29 -15.52
C SER A 164 -6.57 -9.91 -17.01
N GLU A 165 -6.39 -10.89 -17.90
CA GLU A 165 -6.40 -10.64 -19.35
C GLU A 165 -7.72 -9.99 -19.81
N ASN A 166 -8.84 -10.36 -19.21
CA ASN A 166 -10.15 -9.75 -19.51
C ASN A 166 -10.25 -8.27 -19.08
N MET A 167 -9.51 -7.87 -18.02
CA MET A 167 -9.51 -6.50 -17.52
C MET A 167 -8.46 -5.60 -18.18
N ARG A 168 -7.51 -6.18 -18.91
CA ARG A 168 -6.45 -5.42 -19.60
C ARG A 168 -7.01 -4.35 -20.55
N GLY A 169 -7.93 -4.71 -21.42
CA GLY A 169 -8.58 -3.78 -22.34
C GLY A 169 -9.37 -2.66 -21.64
N PRO A 170 -10.31 -3.00 -20.74
CA PRO A 170 -11.04 -2.02 -19.93
C PRO A 170 -10.13 -1.07 -19.14
N LEU A 171 -9.04 -1.59 -18.54
CA LEU A 171 -8.09 -0.79 -17.76
C LEU A 171 -7.39 0.25 -18.63
N VAL A 172 -6.86 -0.15 -19.79
CA VAL A 172 -6.21 0.77 -20.74
C VAL A 172 -7.19 1.84 -21.23
N LYS A 173 -8.41 1.48 -21.59
CA LYS A 173 -9.45 2.43 -22.02
C LYS A 173 -9.84 3.40 -20.90
N THR A 174 -9.87 2.95 -19.66
CA THR A 174 -10.12 3.82 -18.50
C THR A 174 -9.01 4.85 -18.37
N TYR A 175 -7.76 4.44 -18.44
CA TYR A 175 -6.60 5.33 -18.38
C TYR A 175 -6.58 6.35 -19.52
N GLU A 176 -6.86 5.93 -20.75
CA GLU A 176 -6.93 6.81 -21.93
C GLU A 176 -8.05 7.85 -21.84
N ALA A 177 -9.16 7.50 -21.18
CA ALA A 177 -10.31 8.39 -21.01
C ALA A 177 -10.13 9.45 -19.91
N MET A 178 -9.10 9.32 -19.07
CA MET A 178 -8.78 10.29 -18.00
C MET A 178 -8.08 11.53 -18.59
N PRO A 179 -8.42 12.74 -18.12
CA PRO A 179 -7.72 13.96 -18.50
C PRO A 179 -6.32 14.02 -17.90
N ASP A 180 -5.45 14.85 -18.48
CA ASP A 180 -4.16 15.19 -17.87
C ASP A 180 -4.27 16.50 -17.05
N PRO A 181 -3.50 16.65 -15.95
CA PRO A 181 -2.53 15.69 -15.40
C PRO A 181 -3.20 14.56 -14.62
N LYS A 182 -2.74 13.34 -14.79
CA LYS A 182 -3.25 12.14 -14.11
C LYS A 182 -2.13 11.35 -13.45
N ARG A 183 -2.46 10.53 -12.45
CA ARG A 183 -1.52 9.62 -11.78
C ARG A 183 -2.11 8.23 -11.66
N VAL A 184 -1.24 7.22 -11.71
CA VAL A 184 -1.61 5.81 -11.54
C VAL A 184 -1.01 5.29 -10.24
N LEU A 185 -1.88 4.80 -9.36
CA LEU A 185 -1.53 4.22 -8.08
C LEU A 185 -1.87 2.72 -8.08
N SER A 186 -0.86 1.85 -8.03
CA SER A 186 -1.05 0.42 -7.87
C SER A 186 -1.12 0.05 -6.39
N VAL A 187 -2.16 -0.67 -5.98
CA VAL A 187 -2.44 -0.98 -4.58
C VAL A 187 -2.49 -2.48 -4.36
N GLY A 188 -1.63 -2.95 -3.48
CA GLY A 188 -1.50 -4.35 -3.13
C GLY A 188 -0.43 -5.09 -3.93
N THR A 189 0.13 -6.12 -3.30
CA THR A 189 1.18 -6.98 -3.86
C THR A 189 0.77 -7.58 -5.22
N CYS A 190 -0.50 -7.97 -5.38
CA CYS A 190 -1.00 -8.49 -6.65
C CYS A 190 -0.97 -7.43 -7.78
N ALA A 191 -1.30 -6.17 -7.48
CA ALA A 191 -1.26 -5.08 -8.45
C ALA A 191 0.17 -4.70 -8.83
N ILE A 192 1.14 -4.90 -7.94
CA ILE A 192 2.54 -4.50 -8.15
C ILE A 192 3.33 -5.59 -8.87
N THR A 193 3.27 -6.83 -8.38
CA THR A 193 4.14 -7.95 -8.85
C THR A 193 3.37 -9.15 -9.39
N GLY A 194 2.03 -9.09 -9.41
CA GLY A 194 1.18 -10.26 -9.67
C GLY A 194 0.93 -11.12 -8.44
N GLY A 195 1.55 -10.82 -7.29
CA GLY A 195 1.39 -11.56 -6.02
C GLY A 195 1.73 -13.04 -6.16
N VAL A 196 0.89 -13.90 -5.58
CA VAL A 196 1.05 -15.36 -5.66
C VAL A 196 0.76 -15.93 -7.04
N PHE A 197 0.05 -15.20 -7.90
CA PHE A 197 -0.31 -15.65 -9.25
C PHE A 197 0.82 -15.41 -10.25
N GLY A 198 1.59 -14.33 -10.07
CA GLY A 198 2.62 -13.91 -11.00
C GLY A 198 2.10 -13.63 -12.40
N GLN A 199 3.00 -13.64 -13.38
CA GLN A 199 2.65 -13.53 -14.79
C GLN A 199 2.25 -14.91 -15.34
N THR A 200 1.05 -15.00 -15.93
CA THR A 200 0.52 -16.23 -16.53
C THR A 200 -0.24 -15.89 -17.81
N PHE A 201 -0.84 -16.89 -18.47
CA PHE A 201 -1.70 -16.65 -19.64
C PHE A 201 -3.01 -15.92 -19.29
N THR A 202 -3.39 -15.86 -17.99
CA THR A 202 -4.61 -15.18 -17.50
C THR A 202 -4.31 -13.90 -16.74
N SER A 203 -3.05 -13.63 -16.40
CA SER A 203 -2.62 -12.51 -15.57
C SER A 203 -1.39 -11.84 -16.18
N ALA A 204 -1.43 -10.52 -16.29
CA ALA A 204 -0.31 -9.72 -16.78
C ALA A 204 0.88 -9.64 -15.80
N GLY A 205 0.69 -10.04 -14.54
CA GLY A 205 1.75 -10.01 -13.53
C GLY A 205 1.99 -8.66 -12.87
N GLY A 206 1.00 -7.77 -12.92
CA GLY A 206 1.01 -6.46 -12.30
C GLY A 206 0.66 -5.32 -13.25
N VAL A 207 0.28 -4.18 -12.69
CA VAL A 207 -0.19 -3.00 -13.43
C VAL A 207 0.92 -2.39 -14.29
N GLY A 208 2.16 -2.39 -13.79
CA GLY A 208 3.32 -1.83 -14.49
C GLY A 208 3.66 -2.50 -15.83
N SER A 209 3.13 -3.71 -16.10
CA SER A 209 3.27 -4.37 -17.40
C SER A 209 2.27 -3.86 -18.45
N VAL A 210 1.25 -3.10 -18.04
CA VAL A 210 0.13 -2.66 -18.89
C VAL A 210 0.05 -1.14 -18.97
N LEU A 211 0.27 -0.43 -17.86
CA LEU A 211 0.19 1.02 -17.74
C LEU A 211 1.44 1.60 -17.09
N PRO A 212 1.76 2.88 -17.37
CA PRO A 212 2.76 3.59 -16.59
C PRO A 212 2.22 3.78 -15.17
N VAL A 213 2.93 3.24 -14.18
CA VAL A 213 2.61 3.38 -12.75
C VAL A 213 3.48 4.50 -12.18
N ASP A 214 2.88 5.40 -11.40
CA ASP A 214 3.59 6.46 -10.70
C ASP A 214 4.00 6.01 -9.29
N LEU A 215 3.05 5.50 -8.53
CA LEU A 215 3.24 5.10 -7.15
C LEU A 215 2.72 3.67 -6.87
N GLU A 216 3.35 3.04 -5.89
CA GLU A 216 3.03 1.69 -5.43
C GLU A 216 2.74 1.70 -3.92
N VAL A 217 1.67 1.04 -3.53
CA VAL A 217 1.32 0.79 -2.12
C VAL A 217 1.39 -0.71 -1.86
N PRO A 218 2.54 -1.23 -1.45
CA PRO A 218 2.69 -2.65 -1.12
C PRO A 218 1.80 -3.09 0.04
N GLY A 219 1.48 -4.37 0.07
CA GLY A 219 0.70 -5.02 1.12
C GLY A 219 -0.29 -6.03 0.55
N ASP A 220 -0.73 -6.96 1.39
CA ASP A 220 -1.64 -8.02 0.95
C ASP A 220 -2.67 -8.39 2.04
N PRO A 221 -3.70 -7.55 2.23
CA PRO A 221 -3.90 -6.21 1.67
C PRO A 221 -3.15 -5.09 2.45
N PRO A 222 -2.84 -3.95 1.81
CA PRO A 222 -2.37 -2.77 2.53
C PRO A 222 -3.51 -2.15 3.35
N PRO A 223 -3.24 -1.69 4.58
CA PRO A 223 -4.27 -1.07 5.40
C PRO A 223 -4.76 0.26 4.79
N PRO A 224 -5.97 0.74 5.13
CA PRO A 224 -6.52 1.98 4.57
C PRO A 224 -5.61 3.18 4.74
N LEU A 225 -4.90 3.29 5.87
CA LEU A 225 -3.95 4.40 6.09
C LEU A 225 -2.74 4.35 5.15
N ALA A 226 -2.28 3.16 4.72
CA ALA A 226 -1.22 3.07 3.71
C ALA A 226 -1.71 3.54 2.34
N VAL A 227 -2.94 3.21 1.97
CA VAL A 227 -3.56 3.73 0.75
C VAL A 227 -3.75 5.24 0.84
N LEU A 228 -4.20 5.75 2.00
CA LEU A 228 -4.35 7.18 2.24
C LEU A 228 -3.00 7.92 2.17
N HIS A 229 -1.92 7.32 2.69
CA HIS A 229 -0.56 7.84 2.55
C HIS A 229 -0.18 7.99 1.06
N GLY A 230 -0.46 6.98 0.24
CA GLY A 230 -0.24 7.04 -1.21
C GLY A 230 -0.98 8.20 -1.88
N LEU A 231 -2.25 8.41 -1.54
CA LEU A 231 -3.05 9.53 -2.07
C LEU A 231 -2.53 10.90 -1.60
N LEU A 232 -2.07 10.98 -0.34
CA LEU A 232 -1.44 12.19 0.18
C LEU A 232 -0.09 12.48 -0.50
N ALA A 233 0.66 11.44 -0.86
CA ALA A 233 1.89 11.58 -1.64
C ALA A 233 1.59 12.07 -3.06
N VAL A 234 0.54 11.55 -3.72
CA VAL A 234 0.09 12.04 -5.04
C VAL A 234 -0.15 13.56 -5.03
N THR A 235 -0.71 14.09 -3.95
CA THR A 235 -0.98 15.53 -3.81
C THR A 235 0.17 16.34 -3.21
N GLY A 236 1.32 15.74 -2.94
CA GLY A 236 2.48 16.39 -2.33
C GLY A 236 2.30 16.76 -0.86
N ARG A 237 1.23 16.29 -0.20
CA ARG A 237 0.93 16.58 1.23
C ARG A 237 1.71 15.69 2.20
N LYS A 238 2.26 14.59 1.71
CA LYS A 238 3.20 13.72 2.42
C LYS A 238 4.34 13.33 1.48
N SER A 239 5.54 13.18 2.05
CA SER A 239 6.69 12.66 1.32
C SER A 239 6.58 11.15 1.14
N LEU A 240 7.17 10.65 0.06
CA LEU A 240 7.38 9.23 -0.11
C LEU A 240 8.36 8.71 0.94
N THR A 241 8.20 7.44 1.31
CA THR A 241 9.19 6.78 2.17
C THR A 241 10.49 6.65 1.40
N GLU A 242 11.58 7.18 1.95
CA GLU A 242 12.90 6.97 1.36
C GLU A 242 13.23 5.47 1.39
N THR A 243 13.83 5.00 0.30
CA THR A 243 14.19 3.58 0.10
C THR A 243 15.32 3.12 1.04
N THR A 244 15.88 4.02 1.86
CA THR A 244 16.84 3.68 2.92
C THR A 244 16.14 2.92 4.03
N ARG A 245 16.11 1.59 3.87
CA ARG A 245 15.52 0.68 4.85
C ARG A 245 16.41 0.63 6.08
N PRO A 246 15.92 0.95 7.28
CA PRO A 246 16.70 0.76 8.49
C PRO A 246 16.98 -0.73 8.66
N VAL A 247 18.27 -1.09 8.76
CA VAL A 247 18.68 -2.44 9.17
C VAL A 247 18.53 -2.50 10.68
N HIS A 248 17.67 -3.37 11.17
CA HIS A 248 17.50 -3.59 12.60
C HIS A 248 18.63 -4.50 13.09
N ASN A 249 19.55 -3.95 13.86
CA ASN A 249 20.54 -4.73 14.59
C ASN A 249 19.85 -5.30 15.82
N GLY A 250 19.65 -6.61 15.87
CA GLY A 250 18.91 -7.32 16.92
C GLY A 250 19.54 -7.25 18.31
N VAL A 251 19.64 -6.05 18.87
CA VAL A 251 19.97 -5.84 20.26
C VAL A 251 18.66 -5.56 20.99
N PHE A 252 18.12 -6.60 21.63
CA PHE A 252 17.03 -6.44 22.58
C PHE A 252 17.51 -5.61 23.77
N GLN A 253 16.84 -4.51 24.06
CA GLN A 253 16.84 -3.88 25.37
C GLN A 253 15.65 -4.34 26.16
#